data_2933c49761bf25cf738e0e0a14eafc40
#
_entry.id   2933c49761bf25cf738e0e0a14eafc40
#
_cell.length_a   1.000
_cell.length_b   1.000
_cell.length_c   1.000
_cell.angle_alpha   90.00
_cell.angle_beta   90.00
_cell.angle_gamma   90.00
#
_symmetry.space_group_name_H-M   'P 1'
#
loop_
_entity.id
_entity.type
_entity.pdbx_description
1 polymer ?
#
loop_
_entity_poly.entity_id
_entity_poly.type
_entity_poly.pdbx_seq_one_letter_code
_entity_poly.pdbx_strand_id
1 'polypeptide(L)'
;MTASLRRPATLLTIGQLCREFDVTPRTLRYYEEQGLLAPERREQQRLYSRRDRARLQLILRGRRVGLSLAQIRQVLDLHNPADQDAA
;
A
#
# COMPACT_ATOMS: atom_id res chain seq x y z
N MET A 1 -13.02 23.96 -7.48
CA MET A 1 -13.69 23.05 -7.93
C MET A 1 -12.99 21.92 -8.52
N THR A 2 -12.39 22.09 -9.61
CA THR A 2 -11.74 21.00 -10.24
C THR A 2 -10.60 20.46 -9.44
N ALA A 3 -9.95 21.26 -8.68
CA ALA A 3 -8.80 20.80 -7.93
C ALA A 3 -9.17 19.68 -6.96
N SER A 4 -10.35 19.74 -6.42
CA SER A 4 -10.73 18.75 -5.45
C SER A 4 -11.00 17.40 -6.10
N LEU A 5 -11.17 17.39 -7.38
CA LEU A 5 -11.48 16.15 -8.05
C LEU A 5 -10.29 15.23 -8.17
N ARG A 6 -9.10 15.78 -8.17
CA ARG A 6 -7.95 14.94 -8.34
C ARG A 6 -7.45 14.38 -7.07
N ARG A 7 -7.40 15.16 -6.09
CA ARG A 7 -6.75 14.77 -4.89
C ARG A 7 -7.40 13.67 -4.11
N PRO A 8 -8.67 13.74 -3.86
CA PRO A 8 -9.26 12.78 -2.94
C PRO A 8 -9.25 11.36 -3.47
N ALA A 9 -9.12 11.21 -4.75
CA ALA A 9 -9.20 9.88 -5.30
C ALA A 9 -7.94 9.08 -5.08
N THR A 10 -6.89 9.71 -4.64
CA THR A 10 -5.62 9.02 -4.56
C THR A 10 -5.22 8.57 -3.19
N LEU A 11 -5.97 8.94 -2.15
CA LEU A 11 -5.60 8.59 -0.79
C LEU A 11 -6.72 7.80 -0.14
N LEU A 12 -6.32 6.76 0.57
CA LEU A 12 -7.25 5.87 1.24
C LEU A 12 -6.90 5.81 2.73
N THR A 13 -7.91 5.74 3.57
CA THR A 13 -7.68 5.58 4.99
C THR A 13 -7.38 4.13 5.30
N ILE A 14 -6.81 3.90 6.49
CA ILE A 14 -6.51 2.54 6.91
C ILE A 14 -7.81 1.73 7.00
N GLY A 15 -8.91 2.36 7.42
CA GLY A 15 -10.18 1.65 7.49
C GLY A 15 -10.69 1.23 6.13
N GLN A 16 -10.51 2.07 5.13
CA GLN A 16 -10.95 1.73 3.78
C GLN A 16 -10.17 0.54 3.24
N LEU A 17 -8.84 0.54 3.43
CA LEU A 17 -8.05 -0.57 2.97
C LEU A 17 -8.37 -1.86 3.72
N CYS A 18 -8.57 -1.77 5.01
CA CYS A 18 -8.90 -2.95 5.79
C CYS A 18 -10.19 -3.59 5.31
N ARG A 19 -11.17 -2.76 4.98
CA ARG A 19 -12.44 -3.28 4.50
C ARG A 19 -12.31 -3.87 3.10
N GLU A 20 -11.54 -3.22 2.26
CA GLU A 20 -11.37 -3.68 0.88
C GLU A 20 -10.69 -5.03 0.82
N PHE A 21 -9.68 -5.22 1.64
CA PHE A 21 -8.86 -6.43 1.57
C PHE A 21 -9.13 -7.42 2.69
N ASP A 22 -10.06 -7.08 3.56
CA ASP A 22 -10.43 -7.98 4.67
C ASP A 22 -9.24 -8.29 5.55
N VAL A 23 -8.54 -7.25 5.96
CA VAL A 23 -7.40 -7.39 6.86
C VAL A 23 -7.59 -6.41 8.02
N THR A 24 -6.76 -6.57 9.04
CA THR A 24 -6.85 -5.73 10.22
C THR A 24 -5.87 -4.58 10.13
N PRO A 25 -6.12 -3.49 10.87
CA PRO A 25 -5.14 -2.40 10.93
C PRO A 25 -3.77 -2.88 11.43
N ARG A 26 -3.76 -3.87 12.30
CA ARG A 26 -2.52 -4.41 12.81
C ARG A 26 -1.69 -5.01 11.68
N THR A 27 -2.34 -5.70 10.77
CA THR A 27 -1.67 -6.28 9.63
C THR A 27 -1.02 -5.20 8.76
N LEU A 28 -1.76 -4.14 8.50
CA LEU A 28 -1.22 -3.05 7.69
C LEU A 28 -0.06 -2.36 8.37
N ARG A 29 -0.16 -2.14 9.68
CA ARG A 29 0.94 -1.53 10.40
C ARG A 29 2.17 -2.42 10.41
N TYR A 30 1.97 -3.74 10.45
CA TYR A 30 3.09 -4.66 10.37
C TYR A 30 3.81 -4.53 9.04
N TYR A 31 3.07 -4.45 7.94
CA TYR A 31 3.72 -4.29 6.64
C TYR A 31 4.40 -2.93 6.52
N GLU A 32 3.85 -1.92 7.16
CA GLU A 32 4.51 -0.62 7.21
C GLU A 32 5.84 -0.73 7.95
N GLU A 33 5.86 -1.42 9.07
CA GLU A 33 7.07 -1.61 9.84
C GLU A 33 8.12 -2.38 9.04
N GLN A 34 7.67 -3.27 8.20
CA GLN A 34 8.58 -4.05 7.36
C GLN A 34 9.05 -3.26 6.13
N GLY A 35 8.60 -2.04 5.99
CA GLY A 35 9.00 -1.23 4.87
C GLY A 35 8.33 -1.58 3.57
N LEU A 36 7.25 -2.35 3.62
CA LEU A 36 6.54 -2.74 2.41
C LEU A 36 5.45 -1.74 2.02
N LEU A 37 4.96 -0.98 2.97
CA LEU A 37 3.99 0.08 2.75
C LEU A 37 4.54 1.36 3.35
N ALA A 38 4.21 2.48 2.74
CA ALA A 38 4.71 3.77 3.22
C ALA A 38 3.60 4.82 3.16
N PRO A 39 2.63 4.72 4.08
CA PRO A 39 1.54 5.69 4.09
C PRO A 39 2.01 7.08 4.46
N GLU A 40 1.31 8.06 3.96
CA GLU A 40 1.52 9.43 4.35
C GLU A 40 0.85 9.66 5.69
N ARG A 41 1.50 10.41 6.56
CA ARG A 41 0.92 10.73 7.86
C ARG A 41 0.43 12.15 7.84
N ARG A 42 -0.85 12.34 8.12
CA ARG A 42 -1.43 13.66 8.28
C ARG A 42 -2.07 13.71 9.63
N GLU A 43 -1.53 14.56 10.49
CA GLU A 43 -1.96 14.61 11.87
C GLU A 43 -1.77 13.24 12.47
N GLN A 44 -2.82 12.58 12.86
CA GLN A 44 -2.68 11.24 13.43
C GLN A 44 -3.22 10.17 12.52
N GLN A 45 -3.44 10.51 11.27
CA GLN A 45 -4.08 9.62 10.34
C GLN A 45 -3.09 9.08 9.33
N ARG A 46 -3.21 7.79 9.03
CA ARG A 46 -2.45 7.18 7.96
C ARG A 46 -3.25 7.21 6.67
N LEU A 47 -2.65 7.74 5.62
CA LEU A 47 -3.30 7.82 4.33
C LEU A 47 -2.46 7.05 3.31
N TYR A 48 -3.08 6.11 2.65
CA TYR A 48 -2.39 5.21 1.73
C TYR A 48 -2.64 5.64 0.30
N SER A 49 -1.56 5.62 -0.49
CA SER A 49 -1.65 5.98 -1.90
C SER A 49 -2.18 4.80 -2.72
N ARG A 50 -2.48 5.09 -3.97
CA ARG A 50 -2.86 4.02 -4.89
C ARG A 50 -1.71 3.04 -5.09
N ARG A 51 -0.50 3.54 -5.02
CA ARG A 51 0.67 2.67 -5.09
C ARG A 51 0.71 1.72 -3.91
N ASP A 52 0.44 2.23 -2.71
CA ASP A 52 0.39 1.37 -1.54
C ASP A 52 -0.71 0.34 -1.67
N ARG A 53 -1.84 0.72 -2.23
CA ARG A 53 -2.93 -0.20 -2.42
C ARG A 53 -2.52 -1.33 -3.37
N ALA A 54 -1.85 -0.99 -4.45
CA ALA A 54 -1.38 -1.99 -5.39
C ALA A 54 -0.33 -2.90 -4.76
N ARG A 55 0.56 -2.31 -3.95
CA ARG A 55 1.57 -3.10 -3.26
C ARG A 55 0.91 -4.06 -2.26
N LEU A 56 -0.10 -3.59 -1.54
CA LEU A 56 -0.79 -4.45 -0.60
C LEU A 56 -1.44 -5.63 -1.32
N GLN A 57 -2.00 -5.38 -2.48
CA GLN A 57 -2.61 -6.46 -3.26
C GLN A 57 -1.57 -7.52 -3.60
N LEU A 58 -0.39 -7.11 -4.01
CA LEU A 58 0.68 -8.05 -4.32
C LEU A 58 1.17 -8.79 -3.08
N ILE A 59 1.28 -8.06 -1.96
CA ILE A 59 1.70 -8.68 -0.72
C ILE A 59 0.74 -9.80 -0.32
N LEU A 60 -0.54 -9.50 -0.36
CA LEU A 60 -1.52 -10.48 0.08
C LEU A 60 -1.58 -11.67 -0.85
N ARG A 61 -1.42 -11.44 -2.15
CA ARG A 61 -1.36 -12.55 -3.09
C ARG A 61 -0.15 -13.42 -2.85
N GLY A 62 1.00 -12.80 -2.61
CA GLY A 62 2.20 -13.56 -2.35
C GLY A 62 2.09 -14.39 -1.10
N ARG A 63 1.53 -13.79 -0.04
CA ARG A 63 1.34 -14.54 1.20
C ARG A 63 0.39 -15.71 0.99
N ARG A 64 -0.63 -15.52 0.20
CA ARG A 64 -1.61 -16.58 -0.02
C ARG A 64 -0.98 -17.79 -0.69
N VAL A 65 -0.02 -17.59 -1.56
CA VAL A 65 0.64 -18.72 -2.23
C VAL A 65 1.90 -19.16 -1.50
N GLY A 66 2.17 -18.61 -0.33
CA GLY A 66 3.24 -19.13 0.51
C GLY A 66 4.59 -18.45 0.37
N LEU A 67 4.64 -17.28 -0.27
CA LEU A 67 5.91 -16.57 -0.37
C LEU A 67 6.29 -15.95 0.96
N SER A 68 7.58 -15.92 1.23
CA SER A 68 8.10 -15.20 2.39
C SER A 68 8.05 -13.70 2.13
N LEU A 69 8.16 -12.92 3.20
CA LEU A 69 8.20 -11.48 3.02
C LEU A 69 9.41 -11.04 2.21
N ALA A 70 10.54 -11.74 2.35
CA ALA A 70 11.72 -11.41 1.56
C ALA A 70 11.45 -11.63 0.07
N GLN A 71 10.78 -12.71 -0.27
CA GLN A 71 10.43 -12.98 -1.65
C GLN A 71 9.45 -11.96 -2.19
N ILE A 72 8.47 -11.58 -1.36
CA ILE A 72 7.50 -10.57 -1.76
C ILE A 72 8.20 -9.24 -1.99
N ARG A 73 9.15 -8.89 -1.13
CA ARG A 73 9.90 -7.66 -1.30
C ARG A 73 10.61 -7.65 -2.65
N GLN A 74 11.19 -8.77 -3.05
CA GLN A 74 11.84 -8.85 -4.35
C GLN A 74 10.86 -8.61 -5.49
N VAL A 75 9.68 -9.19 -5.38
CA VAL A 75 8.65 -8.98 -6.40
C VAL A 75 8.25 -7.51 -6.46
N LEU A 76 8.05 -6.90 -5.31
CA LEU A 76 7.66 -5.49 -5.27
C LEU A 76 8.73 -4.60 -5.88
N ASP A 77 9.98 -4.91 -5.65
CA ASP A 77 11.07 -4.12 -6.21
C ASP A 77 11.08 -4.20 -7.73
N LEU A 78 10.76 -5.34 -8.27
CA LEU A 78 10.69 -5.51 -9.72
C LEU A 78 9.51 -4.76 -10.33
N HIS A 79 8.46 -4.58 -9.56
CA HIS A 79 7.23 -3.94 -10.06
C HIS A 79 7.06 -2.55 -9.48
N ASN A 80 8.13 -1.85 -9.24
CA ASN A 80 8.06 -0.53 -8.64
C ASN A 80 7.75 0.51 -9.70
N PRO A 81 6.52 0.98 -9.78
CA PRO A 81 6.18 1.96 -10.82
C PRO A 81 6.89 3.29 -10.65
N ALA A 82 7.32 3.61 -9.44
CA ALA A 82 8.03 4.84 -9.22
C ALA A 82 9.36 4.86 -9.96
N ASP A 83 10.00 3.73 -10.07
CA ASP A 83 11.26 3.64 -10.80
C ASP A 83 11.03 3.87 -12.28
N GLN A 84 9.95 3.34 -12.79
CA GLN A 84 9.63 3.52 -14.19
C GLN A 84 9.27 4.95 -14.50
N ASP A 85 8.56 5.58 -13.59
CA ASP A 85 8.18 6.96 -13.79
C ASP A 85 9.38 7.88 -13.76
N ALA A 86 10.35 7.55 -12.94
CA ALA A 86 11.54 8.37 -12.84
C ALA A 86 12.36 8.31 -14.11
N ALA A 87 12.23 7.29 -14.83
CA ALA A 87 12.95 7.17 -16.08
C ALA A 87 12.31 8.00 -17.15
#